data_c0e464a27faf94a27ce224bc9d9971b0
#
_entry.id   c0e464a27faf94a27ce224bc9d9971b0
#
_cell.length_a   1.000
_cell.length_b   1.000
_cell.length_c   1.000
_cell.angle_alpha   90.00
_cell.angle_beta   90.00
_cell.angle_gamma   90.00
#
_symmetry.space_group_name_H-M   'P 1'
#
loop_
_entity.id
_entity.type
_entity.pdbx_description
1 polymer ?
#
loop_
_entity_poly.entity_id
_entity_poly.type
_entity_poly.pdbx_seq_one_letter_code
_entity_poly.pdbx_strand_id
1 'polypeptide(L)'
;MRKLFFLLVFLPLFLFAQQPSSNGVVVKHTYYSLSYIEEHEQPEWVYYLLTADMVNGNAERGDDFRPDAKVKTGSAELSDYKSSGYDRGHLCPAADMKQSDEAMSETFYMSNMSPQKPSFNRGVWARLEQKVRDCRDKRRRHIVSTEIA
;
A
#
# COMPACT_ATOMS: atom_id res chain seq x y z
N MET A 1 -0.93 30.46 54.02
CA MET A 1 -0.80 29.12 53.39
C MET A 1 -1.08 29.31 51.88
N ARG A 2 -0.05 29.28 51.03
CA ARG A 2 -0.16 29.40 49.54
C ARG A 2 -0.49 28.00 48.97
N LYS A 3 -1.67 27.84 48.42
CA LYS A 3 -2.04 26.63 47.70
C LYS A 3 -1.35 26.67 46.31
N LEU A 4 -0.40 25.76 46.11
CA LEU A 4 0.27 25.55 44.84
C LEU A 4 -0.66 24.69 43.97
N PHE A 5 -1.23 25.30 42.87
CA PHE A 5 -1.99 24.58 41.88
C PHE A 5 -0.99 24.02 40.85
N PHE A 6 -0.84 22.70 40.84
CA PHE A 6 -0.15 22.00 39.76
C PHE A 6 -1.09 21.92 38.56
N LEU A 7 -0.79 22.70 37.51
CA LEU A 7 -1.45 22.56 36.22
C LEU A 7 -0.83 21.38 35.49
N LEU A 8 -1.53 20.24 35.46
CA LEU A 8 -1.15 19.08 34.64
C LEU A 8 -1.46 19.43 33.20
N VAL A 9 -0.42 19.80 32.43
CA VAL A 9 -0.52 19.98 30.99
C VAL A 9 -0.52 18.61 30.34
N PHE A 10 -1.71 18.13 29.95
CA PHE A 10 -1.84 16.96 29.08
C PHE A 10 -1.36 17.38 27.68
N LEU A 11 -0.10 17.07 27.32
CA LEU A 11 0.31 17.07 25.93
C LEU A 11 -0.35 15.85 25.25
N PRO A 12 -1.17 16.06 24.19
CA PRO A 12 -1.65 14.92 23.42
C PRO A 12 -0.44 14.27 22.74
N LEU A 13 -0.13 13.03 23.10
CA LEU A 13 0.77 12.19 22.32
C LEU A 13 0.10 11.95 20.97
N PHE A 14 0.48 12.71 19.95
CA PHE A 14 0.20 12.35 18.58
C PHE A 14 1.02 11.11 18.25
N LEU A 15 0.43 9.94 18.37
CA LEU A 15 0.95 8.72 17.74
C LEU A 15 0.84 8.93 16.21
N PHE A 16 1.89 9.50 15.62
CA PHE A 16 2.08 9.40 14.19
C PHE A 16 2.38 7.93 13.90
N ALA A 17 1.51 7.28 13.15
CA ALA A 17 1.84 5.97 12.61
C ALA A 17 3.08 6.13 11.72
N GLN A 18 4.17 5.55 12.15
CA GLN A 18 5.46 5.65 11.52
C GLN A 18 5.51 4.62 10.38
N GLN A 19 6.03 5.04 9.24
CA GLN A 19 6.34 4.09 8.17
C GLN A 19 7.31 3.02 8.69
N PRO A 20 7.25 1.78 8.18
CA PRO A 20 8.21 0.75 8.52
C PRO A 20 9.66 1.20 8.26
N SER A 21 10.63 0.60 8.94
CA SER A 21 12.03 0.75 8.57
C SER A 21 12.25 0.23 7.15
N SER A 22 13.22 0.79 6.44
CA SER A 22 13.48 0.46 5.04
C SER A 22 14.92 0.00 4.86
N ASN A 23 15.12 -1.15 4.21
CA ASN A 23 16.41 -1.59 3.70
C ASN A 23 16.59 -1.20 2.22
N GLY A 24 15.52 -0.87 1.54
CA GLY A 24 15.49 -0.47 0.14
C GLY A 24 15.36 1.04 -0.08
N VAL A 25 15.06 1.40 -1.31
CA VAL A 25 14.82 2.78 -1.72
C VAL A 25 13.35 3.13 -1.48
N VAL A 26 13.09 4.15 -0.67
CA VAL A 26 11.72 4.63 -0.45
C VAL A 26 11.23 5.42 -1.65
N VAL A 27 10.20 4.90 -2.31
CA VAL A 27 9.50 5.53 -3.43
C VAL A 27 8.15 6.04 -2.94
N LYS A 28 7.86 7.33 -3.22
CA LYS A 28 6.60 7.97 -2.81
C LYS A 28 5.74 8.23 -4.03
N HIS A 29 4.57 7.59 -4.06
CA HIS A 29 3.49 7.89 -4.98
C HIS A 29 2.50 8.88 -4.34
N THR A 30 1.48 9.27 -5.09
CA THR A 30 0.48 10.22 -4.58
C THR A 30 -0.38 9.57 -3.50
N TYR A 31 -0.71 8.29 -3.65
CA TYR A 31 -1.69 7.60 -2.80
C TYR A 31 -1.07 6.53 -1.89
N TYR A 32 0.18 6.11 -2.15
CA TYR A 32 0.91 5.17 -1.31
C TYR A 32 2.42 5.43 -1.36
N SER A 33 3.14 4.80 -0.47
CA SER A 33 4.61 4.76 -0.47
C SER A 33 5.05 3.31 -0.39
N LEU A 34 6.24 3.02 -0.88
CA LEU A 34 6.83 1.70 -0.81
C LEU A 34 8.34 1.80 -0.54
N SER A 35 8.92 0.73 -0.01
CA SER A 35 10.36 0.50 -0.02
C SER A 35 10.67 -0.52 -1.10
N TYR A 36 11.50 -0.18 -2.05
CA TYR A 36 11.86 -1.04 -3.18
C TYR A 36 13.24 -1.65 -3.00
N ILE A 37 13.33 -2.98 -3.10
CA ILE A 37 14.58 -3.72 -3.04
C ILE A 37 15.03 -4.03 -4.46
N GLU A 38 16.09 -3.37 -4.90
CA GLU A 38 16.64 -3.49 -6.26
C GLU A 38 17.10 -4.92 -6.59
N GLU A 39 17.71 -5.60 -5.62
CA GLU A 39 18.23 -6.96 -5.82
C GLU A 39 17.13 -7.96 -6.19
N HIS A 40 15.90 -7.70 -5.76
CA HIS A 40 14.77 -8.59 -5.96
C HIS A 40 13.72 -8.02 -6.92
N GLU A 41 13.87 -6.75 -7.31
CA GLU A 41 12.91 -6.00 -8.12
C GLU A 41 11.48 -6.07 -7.54
N GLN A 42 11.38 -5.97 -6.20
CA GLN A 42 10.13 -6.09 -5.47
C GLN A 42 10.05 -5.06 -4.35
N PRO A 43 8.82 -4.67 -3.95
CA PRO A 43 8.65 -3.88 -2.74
C PRO A 43 8.90 -4.73 -1.50
N GLU A 44 9.71 -4.23 -0.55
CA GLU A 44 9.86 -4.78 0.80
C GLU A 44 8.58 -4.57 1.61
N TRP A 45 8.01 -3.38 1.49
CA TRP A 45 6.71 -3.03 2.05
C TRP A 45 6.01 -1.97 1.21
N VAL A 46 4.70 -1.95 1.35
CA VAL A 46 3.83 -0.87 0.84
C VAL A 46 3.04 -0.31 2.01
N TYR A 47 2.90 1.01 2.05
CA TYR A 47 2.28 1.75 3.14
C TYR A 47 1.32 2.80 2.59
N TYR A 48 0.07 2.78 3.03
CA TYR A 48 -0.95 3.72 2.58
C TYR A 48 -2.03 3.95 3.64
N LEU A 49 -2.77 5.03 3.45
CA LEU A 49 -3.94 5.35 4.25
C LEU A 49 -5.17 4.78 3.56
N LEU A 50 -5.97 4.01 4.29
CA LEU A 50 -7.24 3.47 3.81
C LEU A 50 -8.41 4.23 4.45
N THR A 51 -9.28 4.80 3.62
CA THR A 51 -10.50 5.50 4.05
C THR A 51 -11.74 4.90 3.39
N ALA A 52 -12.90 5.23 3.95
CA ALA A 52 -14.17 4.79 3.36
C ALA A 52 -14.37 5.36 1.94
N ASP A 53 -13.98 6.61 1.70
CA ASP A 53 -14.13 7.27 0.40
C ASP A 53 -13.25 6.60 -0.67
N MET A 54 -12.06 6.15 -0.29
CA MET A 54 -11.17 5.43 -1.20
C MET A 54 -11.80 4.15 -1.72
N VAL A 55 -12.39 3.36 -0.84
CA VAL A 55 -12.99 2.07 -1.22
C VAL A 55 -14.36 2.21 -1.90
N ASN A 56 -15.14 3.23 -1.51
CA ASN A 56 -16.48 3.46 -2.04
C ASN A 56 -16.52 4.33 -3.31
N GLY A 57 -15.36 4.71 -3.83
CA GLY A 57 -15.25 5.43 -5.09
C GLY A 57 -15.78 4.63 -6.29
N ASN A 58 -15.91 5.31 -7.42
CA ASN A 58 -16.51 4.76 -8.65
C ASN A 58 -15.49 4.44 -9.74
N ALA A 59 -14.18 4.61 -9.49
CA ALA A 59 -13.18 4.24 -10.47
C ALA A 59 -13.26 2.74 -10.78
N GLU A 60 -13.31 2.45 -12.07
CA GLU A 60 -13.33 1.07 -12.54
C GLU A 60 -11.90 0.51 -12.58
N ARG A 61 -11.80 -0.80 -12.36
CA ARG A 61 -10.51 -1.47 -12.40
C ARG A 61 -9.89 -1.40 -13.79
N GLY A 62 -8.74 -0.76 -13.89
CA GLY A 62 -7.89 -0.79 -15.06
C GLY A 62 -7.05 -2.08 -15.19
N ASP A 63 -6.24 -2.14 -16.23
CA ASP A 63 -5.22 -3.19 -16.46
C ASP A 63 -3.97 -2.54 -17.11
N ASP A 64 -3.61 -1.34 -16.63
CA ASP A 64 -2.56 -0.51 -17.19
C ASP A 64 -1.20 -0.75 -16.52
N PHE A 65 -0.85 -2.02 -16.33
CA PHE A 65 0.46 -2.42 -15.79
C PHE A 65 1.61 -1.82 -16.59
N ARG A 66 2.53 -1.19 -15.88
CA ARG A 66 3.66 -0.49 -16.49
C ARG A 66 4.84 -0.38 -15.53
N PRO A 67 6.08 -0.29 -16.03
CA PRO A 67 7.24 0.05 -15.23
C PRO A 67 7.04 1.35 -14.45
N ASP A 68 7.67 1.45 -13.29
CA ASP A 68 7.61 2.63 -12.44
C ASP A 68 8.81 3.54 -12.70
N ALA A 69 8.58 4.66 -13.36
CA ALA A 69 9.62 5.65 -13.63
C ALA A 69 10.23 6.33 -12.38
N LYS A 70 9.59 6.17 -11.20
CA LYS A 70 10.14 6.67 -9.93
C LYS A 70 11.24 5.76 -9.36
N VAL A 71 11.31 4.51 -9.78
CA VAL A 71 12.43 3.60 -9.51
C VAL A 71 13.53 3.88 -10.53
N LYS A 72 14.54 4.64 -10.13
CA LYS A 72 15.56 5.18 -11.07
C LYS A 72 16.42 4.12 -11.75
N THR A 73 16.61 3.00 -11.13
CA THR A 73 17.36 1.85 -11.63
C THR A 73 16.54 0.98 -12.58
N GLY A 74 15.24 1.22 -12.65
CA GLY A 74 14.25 0.40 -13.32
C GLY A 74 13.46 -0.41 -12.31
N SER A 75 12.16 -0.58 -12.52
CA SER A 75 11.34 -1.53 -11.79
C SER A 75 11.20 -2.81 -12.59
N ALA A 76 10.69 -3.88 -11.95
CA ALA A 76 10.24 -5.06 -12.67
C ALA A 76 9.39 -4.69 -13.90
N GLU A 77 9.44 -5.51 -14.93
CA GLU A 77 8.71 -5.34 -16.17
C GLU A 77 7.62 -6.41 -16.36
N LEU A 78 6.73 -6.19 -17.32
CA LEU A 78 5.70 -7.17 -17.65
C LEU A 78 6.31 -8.50 -18.17
N SER A 79 7.46 -8.41 -18.82
CA SER A 79 8.23 -9.55 -19.36
C SER A 79 8.63 -10.54 -18.26
N ASP A 80 8.93 -10.06 -17.05
CA ASP A 80 9.41 -10.89 -15.94
C ASP A 80 8.31 -11.82 -15.41
N TYR A 81 7.07 -11.40 -15.56
CA TYR A 81 5.90 -12.19 -15.18
C TYR A 81 5.36 -13.06 -16.32
N LYS A 82 5.72 -12.76 -17.57
CA LYS A 82 5.21 -13.49 -18.72
C LYS A 82 5.69 -14.95 -18.72
N SER A 83 4.75 -15.88 -18.67
CA SER A 83 5.02 -17.33 -18.61
C SER A 83 5.81 -17.78 -17.37
N SER A 84 5.91 -16.96 -16.33
CA SER A 84 6.58 -17.29 -15.07
C SER A 84 5.80 -18.28 -14.19
N GLY A 85 4.49 -18.41 -14.42
CA GLY A 85 3.59 -19.18 -13.55
C GLY A 85 3.17 -18.44 -12.29
N TYR A 86 3.47 -17.14 -12.21
CA TYR A 86 3.06 -16.24 -11.13
C TYR A 86 2.14 -15.13 -11.64
N ASP A 87 1.20 -14.73 -10.79
CA ASP A 87 0.41 -13.52 -11.00
C ASP A 87 1.21 -12.28 -10.54
N ARG A 88 0.90 -11.13 -11.12
CA ARG A 88 1.30 -9.81 -10.62
C ARG A 88 0.43 -9.50 -9.41
N GLY A 89 0.88 -9.89 -8.23
CA GLY A 89 0.14 -9.68 -6.98
C GLY A 89 0.34 -8.27 -6.45
N HIS A 90 -0.76 -7.54 -6.27
CA HIS A 90 -0.72 -6.19 -5.69
C HIS A 90 -0.40 -6.24 -4.19
N LEU A 91 0.45 -5.31 -3.72
CA LEU A 91 0.61 -5.05 -2.30
C LEU A 91 -0.29 -3.90 -1.82
N CYS A 92 -0.42 -2.81 -2.60
CA CYS A 92 -1.50 -1.85 -2.47
C CYS A 92 -2.62 -2.27 -3.42
N PRO A 93 -3.75 -2.81 -2.93
CA PRO A 93 -4.78 -3.36 -3.79
C PRO A 93 -5.49 -2.29 -4.63
N ALA A 94 -5.75 -2.57 -5.90
CA ALA A 94 -6.52 -1.69 -6.77
C ALA A 94 -7.93 -1.39 -6.20
N ALA A 95 -8.56 -2.37 -5.54
CA ALA A 95 -9.87 -2.19 -4.93
C ALA A 95 -9.87 -1.23 -3.71
N ASP A 96 -8.71 -0.87 -3.18
CA ASP A 96 -8.56 0.10 -2.10
C ASP A 96 -8.43 1.54 -2.62
N MET A 97 -8.24 1.74 -3.93
CA MET A 97 -7.93 3.02 -4.57
C MET A 97 -9.00 3.44 -5.60
N LYS A 98 -10.28 3.28 -5.25
CA LYS A 98 -11.40 3.59 -6.13
C LYS A 98 -11.84 5.07 -6.12
N GLN A 99 -11.20 5.93 -5.35
CA GLN A 99 -11.57 7.35 -5.23
C GLN A 99 -11.34 8.15 -6.52
N SER A 100 -10.42 7.73 -7.39
CA SER A 100 -10.20 8.33 -8.71
C SER A 100 -9.51 7.34 -9.66
N ASP A 101 -9.60 7.61 -10.97
CA ASP A 101 -8.92 6.83 -11.99
C ASP A 101 -7.39 6.92 -11.84
N GLU A 102 -6.86 8.06 -11.41
CA GLU A 102 -5.44 8.25 -11.14
C GLU A 102 -4.96 7.37 -9.98
N ALA A 103 -5.72 7.33 -8.87
CA ALA A 103 -5.40 6.49 -7.73
C ALA A 103 -5.44 5.00 -8.10
N MET A 104 -6.45 4.60 -8.86
CA MET A 104 -6.58 3.27 -9.41
C MET A 104 -5.36 2.93 -10.29
N SER A 105 -5.03 3.79 -11.24
CA SER A 105 -3.91 3.62 -12.18
C SER A 105 -2.56 3.54 -11.46
N GLU A 106 -2.32 4.33 -10.41
CA GLU A 106 -1.06 4.23 -9.65
C GLU A 106 -0.82 2.83 -9.06
N THR A 107 -1.87 2.09 -8.72
CA THR A 107 -1.70 0.73 -8.17
C THR A 107 -1.14 -0.27 -9.17
N PHE A 108 -1.15 0.02 -10.47
CA PHE A 108 -0.65 -0.85 -11.54
C PHE A 108 0.82 -0.63 -11.91
N TYR A 109 1.54 0.23 -11.16
CA TYR A 109 2.99 0.25 -11.28
C TYR A 109 3.61 -1.09 -10.88
N MET A 110 4.56 -1.57 -11.69
CA MET A 110 5.22 -2.84 -11.44
C MET A 110 6.03 -2.85 -10.14
N SER A 111 6.41 -1.68 -9.62
CA SER A 111 7.01 -1.53 -8.29
C SER A 111 6.08 -1.90 -7.13
N ASN A 112 4.76 -1.95 -7.36
CA ASN A 112 3.74 -2.39 -6.40
C ASN A 112 3.41 -3.89 -6.50
N MET A 113 4.10 -4.62 -7.39
CA MET A 113 3.82 -6.02 -7.69
C MET A 113 4.80 -6.95 -7.00
N SER A 114 4.29 -8.09 -6.55
CA SER A 114 5.08 -9.22 -6.11
C SER A 114 4.64 -10.49 -6.85
N PRO A 115 5.57 -11.40 -7.21
CA PRO A 115 5.20 -12.65 -7.83
C PRO A 115 4.45 -13.57 -6.84
N GLN A 116 3.17 -13.72 -7.06
CA GLN A 116 2.28 -14.53 -6.23
C GLN A 116 1.77 -15.76 -6.99
N LYS A 117 1.76 -16.92 -6.34
CA LYS A 117 1.09 -18.11 -6.93
C LYS A 117 -0.38 -17.77 -7.19
N PRO A 118 -0.95 -18.16 -8.36
CA PRO A 118 -2.36 -17.84 -8.69
C PRO A 118 -3.35 -18.31 -7.63
N SER A 119 -3.15 -19.49 -7.04
CA SER A 119 -4.01 -19.99 -5.97
C SER A 119 -3.93 -19.18 -4.68
N PHE A 120 -2.77 -18.57 -4.40
CA PHE A 120 -2.58 -17.65 -3.27
C PHE A 120 -3.20 -16.30 -3.58
N ASN A 121 -2.79 -15.66 -4.68
CA ASN A 121 -3.24 -14.33 -5.09
C ASN A 121 -4.78 -14.24 -5.19
N ARG A 122 -5.37 -15.16 -5.98
CA ARG A 122 -6.82 -15.21 -6.21
C ARG A 122 -7.60 -15.88 -5.07
N GLY A 123 -6.91 -16.41 -4.09
CA GLY A 123 -7.45 -17.18 -2.97
C GLY A 123 -7.37 -16.45 -1.64
N VAL A 124 -6.41 -16.85 -0.79
CA VAL A 124 -6.29 -16.30 0.58
C VAL A 124 -5.93 -14.83 0.59
N TRP A 125 -5.08 -14.38 -0.36
CA TRP A 125 -4.68 -12.98 -0.45
C TRP A 125 -5.88 -12.08 -0.76
N ALA A 126 -6.65 -12.37 -1.79
CA ALA A 126 -7.87 -11.64 -2.13
C ALA A 126 -8.89 -11.59 -0.96
N ARG A 127 -9.00 -12.69 -0.18
CA ARG A 127 -9.85 -12.70 1.02
C ARG A 127 -9.30 -11.81 2.14
N LEU A 128 -7.97 -11.78 2.31
CA LEU A 128 -7.32 -10.90 3.29
C LEU A 128 -7.56 -9.43 2.95
N GLU A 129 -7.32 -9.04 1.70
CA GLU A 129 -7.61 -7.69 1.20
C GLU A 129 -9.08 -7.29 1.46
N GLN A 130 -10.01 -8.18 1.13
CA GLN A 130 -11.44 -7.93 1.40
C GLN A 130 -11.69 -7.78 2.90
N LYS A 131 -11.07 -8.61 3.74
CA LYS A 131 -11.22 -8.53 5.19
C LYS A 131 -10.70 -7.20 5.74
N VAL A 132 -9.58 -6.70 5.24
CA VAL A 132 -9.04 -5.38 5.60
C VAL A 132 -10.03 -4.28 5.24
N ARG A 133 -10.61 -4.32 4.02
CA ARG A 133 -11.66 -3.38 3.60
C ARG A 133 -12.88 -3.44 4.49
N ASP A 134 -13.33 -4.63 4.88
CA ASP A 134 -14.53 -4.82 5.72
C ASP A 134 -14.30 -4.35 7.18
N CYS A 135 -13.08 -4.49 7.70
CA CYS A 135 -12.73 -4.06 9.04
C CYS A 135 -12.64 -2.54 9.21
N ARG A 136 -12.64 -1.78 8.10
CA ARG A 136 -12.58 -0.32 8.18
C ARG A 136 -13.83 0.23 8.87
N ASP A 137 -13.62 1.02 9.90
CA ASP A 137 -14.67 1.86 10.49
C ASP A 137 -14.97 3.02 9.54
N LYS A 138 -16.24 3.22 9.18
CA LYS A 138 -16.69 4.30 8.29
C LYS A 138 -16.26 5.71 8.73
N ARG A 139 -15.81 5.86 9.99
CA ARG A 139 -15.43 7.14 10.61
C ARG A 139 -13.94 7.29 10.85
N ARG A 140 -13.13 6.26 10.61
CA ARG A 140 -11.70 6.27 10.92
C ARG A 140 -10.84 6.09 9.68
N ARG A 141 -9.64 6.66 9.77
CA ARG A 141 -8.55 6.40 8.82
C ARG A 141 -7.78 5.20 9.32
N HIS A 142 -7.55 4.23 8.48
CA HIS A 142 -6.73 3.07 8.78
C HIS A 142 -5.44 3.15 8.02
N ILE A 143 -4.35 2.91 8.71
CA ILE A 143 -3.05 2.75 8.08
C ILE A 143 -2.90 1.28 7.75
N VAL A 144 -2.55 1.01 6.51
CA VAL A 144 -2.26 -0.34 6.01
C VAL A 144 -0.77 -0.38 5.68
N SER A 145 -0.10 -1.36 6.24
CA SER A 145 1.26 -1.73 5.86
C SER A 145 1.25 -3.19 5.45
N THR A 146 1.77 -3.47 4.28
CA THR A 146 1.94 -4.82 3.75
C THR A 146 3.43 -5.05 3.58
N GLU A 147 3.96 -6.07 4.24
CA GLU A 147 5.38 -6.43 4.20
C GLU A 147 5.54 -7.79 3.54
N ILE A 148 6.63 -7.96 2.81
CA ILE A 148 7.06 -9.25 2.26
C ILE A 148 8.21 -9.75 3.14
N ALA A 149 8.03 -10.95 3.71
CA ALA A 149 9.03 -11.63 4.53
C ALA A 149 9.94 -12.52 3.67
#